data_adb8a4ba2d1959b1a9d8ca2e7abcbbde
#
_entry.id   adb8a4ba2d1959b1a9d8ca2e7abcbbde
#
_cell.length_a   1.000
_cell.length_b   1.000
_cell.length_c   1.000
_cell.angle_alpha   90.00
_cell.angle_beta   90.00
_cell.angle_gamma   90.00
#
_symmetry.space_group_name_H-M   'P 1'
#
loop_
_entity.id
_entity.type
_entity.pdbx_description
1 polymer ?
#
loop_
_entity_poly.entity_id
_entity_poly.type
_entity_poly.pdbx_seq_one_letter_code
_entity_poly.pdbx_strand_id
1 'polypeptide(L)'
;MQNLSPSSRYQLALSEGTHQPDDVQREAVNRLDTIYQELLAKPADAVQSSGLKAAFGRLLGKKEPTANAPVRGLYMWGGVGRGKTWLMDMFYQSLPGTRKQRLHFHRFMLRVHEELTALQGETDPLEIVADRFKAETDVLCFDEFFVSDITDAMLLGGLMKALFARGITLVATSNIPPDELYRNGLQRARFLPAIDAIKQHCDIMNVDAGVDYRLRTLTQAHL
;
A
#
# COMPACT_ATOMS: atom_id res chain seq x y z
N MET A 1 14.49 -3.91 -22.62
CA MET A 1 15.01 -3.39 -21.34
C MET A 1 14.59 -4.30 -20.23
N GLN A 2 15.55 -4.82 -19.50
CA GLN A 2 15.22 -5.61 -18.32
C GLN A 2 14.75 -4.68 -17.20
N ASN A 3 13.58 -4.96 -16.65
CA ASN A 3 13.13 -4.27 -15.44
C ASN A 3 14.00 -4.71 -14.27
N LEU A 4 14.67 -3.75 -13.66
CA LEU A 4 15.48 -4.00 -12.48
C LEU A 4 14.57 -4.17 -11.27
N SER A 5 14.87 -5.18 -10.43
CA SER A 5 14.20 -5.37 -9.16
C SER A 5 14.54 -4.23 -8.18
N PRO A 6 13.75 -4.04 -7.10
CA PRO A 6 14.12 -3.09 -6.07
C PRO A 6 15.52 -3.30 -5.51
N SER A 7 15.92 -4.54 -5.22
CA SER A 7 17.28 -4.83 -4.74
C SER A 7 18.34 -4.43 -5.74
N SER A 8 18.12 -4.70 -7.04
CA SER A 8 19.09 -4.34 -8.07
C SER A 8 19.21 -2.83 -8.20
N ARG A 9 18.11 -2.10 -8.14
CA ARG A 9 18.12 -0.63 -8.20
C ARG A 9 18.83 -0.03 -6.99
N TYR A 10 18.66 -0.62 -5.81
CA TYR A 10 19.35 -0.18 -4.61
C TYR A 10 20.86 -0.39 -4.73
N GLN A 11 21.28 -1.57 -5.18
CA GLN A 11 22.70 -1.85 -5.37
C GLN A 11 23.33 -0.90 -6.40
N LEU A 12 22.61 -0.60 -7.47
CA LEU A 12 23.06 0.36 -8.47
C LEU A 12 23.24 1.76 -7.85
N ALA A 13 22.28 2.23 -7.07
CA ALA A 13 22.36 3.51 -6.39
C ALA A 13 23.55 3.59 -5.43
N LEU A 14 23.84 2.51 -4.70
CA LEU A 14 25.00 2.44 -3.83
C LEU A 14 26.31 2.49 -4.64
N SER A 15 26.39 1.74 -5.74
CA SER A 15 27.60 1.69 -6.58
C SER A 15 27.87 3.02 -7.29
N GLU A 16 26.82 3.76 -7.65
CA GLU A 16 26.94 5.08 -8.27
C GLU A 16 27.20 6.19 -7.25
N GLY A 17 27.14 5.88 -5.96
CA GLY A 17 27.36 6.86 -4.89
C GLY A 17 26.23 7.84 -4.68
N THR A 18 25.07 7.61 -5.31
CA THR A 18 23.89 8.48 -5.14
C THR A 18 23.19 8.24 -3.81
N HIS A 19 23.43 7.09 -3.19
CA HIS A 19 22.88 6.74 -1.87
C HIS A 19 23.96 6.17 -0.97
N GLN A 20 23.87 6.52 0.31
CA GLN A 20 24.72 5.94 1.34
C GLN A 20 24.07 4.70 1.93
N PRO A 21 24.85 3.68 2.31
CA PRO A 21 24.29 2.51 2.96
C PRO A 21 23.58 2.88 4.26
N ASP A 22 22.37 2.36 4.44
CA ASP A 22 21.55 2.56 5.63
C ASP A 22 20.82 1.25 5.91
N ASP A 23 20.97 0.73 7.13
CA ASP A 23 20.42 -0.58 7.50
C ASP A 23 18.90 -0.59 7.44
N VAL A 24 18.25 0.48 7.90
CA VAL A 24 16.79 0.60 7.87
C VAL A 24 16.30 0.68 6.42
N GLN A 25 16.97 1.48 5.61
CA GLN A 25 16.63 1.61 4.20
C GLN A 25 16.83 0.28 3.46
N ARG A 26 17.92 -0.44 3.74
CA ARG A 26 18.17 -1.75 3.15
C ARG A 26 17.07 -2.75 3.53
N GLU A 27 16.62 -2.73 4.78
CA GLU A 27 15.51 -3.59 5.19
C GLU A 27 14.22 -3.25 4.44
N ALA A 28 13.93 -1.96 4.29
CA ALA A 28 12.77 -1.52 3.49
C ALA A 28 12.88 -2.01 2.05
N VAL A 29 14.05 -1.88 1.44
CA VAL A 29 14.30 -2.37 0.07
C VAL A 29 14.06 -3.87 0.00
N ASN A 30 14.55 -4.63 0.97
CA ASN A 30 14.36 -6.09 1.00
C ASN A 30 12.88 -6.46 1.07
N ARG A 31 12.11 -5.75 1.88
CA ARG A 31 10.65 -5.98 1.96
C ARG A 31 9.94 -5.62 0.67
N LEU A 32 10.33 -4.51 0.06
CA LEU A 32 9.77 -4.10 -1.24
C LEU A 32 10.15 -5.09 -2.35
N ASP A 33 11.37 -5.61 -2.30
CA ASP A 33 11.80 -6.64 -3.25
C ASP A 33 10.99 -7.93 -3.09
N THR A 34 10.69 -8.34 -1.87
CA THR A 34 9.84 -9.49 -1.61
C THR A 34 8.45 -9.29 -2.21
N ILE A 35 7.85 -8.11 -2.01
CA ILE A 35 6.55 -7.77 -2.60
C ILE A 35 6.64 -7.85 -4.13
N TYR A 36 7.68 -7.28 -4.70
CA TYR A 36 7.93 -7.30 -6.15
C TYR A 36 7.99 -8.73 -6.67
N GLN A 37 8.77 -9.60 -6.03
CA GLN A 37 8.89 -11.00 -6.44
C GLN A 37 7.58 -11.75 -6.34
N GLU A 38 6.82 -11.54 -5.27
CA GLU A 38 5.53 -12.19 -5.08
C GLU A 38 4.49 -11.71 -6.09
N LEU A 39 4.51 -10.42 -6.43
CA LEU A 39 3.62 -9.89 -7.46
C LEU A 39 3.94 -10.48 -8.83
N LEU A 40 5.21 -10.66 -9.16
CA LEU A 40 5.62 -11.29 -10.42
C LEU A 40 5.24 -12.77 -10.47
N ALA A 41 5.30 -13.47 -9.34
CA ALA A 41 4.97 -14.88 -9.25
C ALA A 41 3.47 -15.14 -9.32
N LYS A 42 2.65 -14.11 -9.07
CA LYS A 42 1.19 -14.24 -9.09
C LYS A 42 0.72 -14.43 -10.53
N PRO A 43 -0.02 -15.52 -10.83
CA PRO A 43 -0.44 -15.76 -12.21
C PRO A 43 -1.40 -14.68 -12.70
N ALA A 44 -1.11 -14.08 -13.87
CA ALA A 44 -1.98 -13.09 -14.50
C ALA A 44 -3.38 -13.66 -14.77
N ASP A 45 -3.45 -14.96 -15.05
CA ASP A 45 -4.70 -15.67 -15.37
C ASP A 45 -5.59 -15.92 -14.16
N ALA A 46 -5.07 -15.80 -12.94
CA ALA A 46 -5.86 -15.99 -11.73
C ALA A 46 -7.01 -14.98 -11.60
N VAL A 47 -6.86 -13.81 -12.21
CA VAL A 47 -7.90 -12.77 -12.21
C VAL A 47 -9.01 -13.08 -13.23
N GLN A 48 -8.66 -13.63 -14.40
CA GLN A 48 -9.64 -13.96 -15.45
C GLN A 48 -10.33 -15.30 -15.19
N SER A 49 -9.64 -16.25 -14.58
CA SER A 49 -10.23 -17.55 -14.25
C SER A 49 -11.04 -17.52 -12.96
N SER A 50 -10.91 -16.47 -12.15
CA SER A 50 -11.60 -16.37 -10.86
C SER A 50 -13.12 -16.32 -11.00
N GLY A 51 -13.65 -15.77 -12.09
CA GLY A 51 -15.10 -15.73 -12.32
C GLY A 51 -15.72 -17.11 -12.51
N LEU A 52 -15.13 -17.92 -13.36
CA LEU A 52 -15.63 -19.27 -13.66
C LEU A 52 -15.27 -20.28 -12.57
N LYS A 53 -14.04 -20.23 -12.06
CA LYS A 53 -13.61 -21.12 -10.99
C LYS A 53 -14.29 -20.79 -9.66
N ALA A 54 -14.52 -19.50 -9.38
CA ALA A 54 -15.24 -19.08 -8.18
C ALA A 54 -16.70 -19.52 -8.24
N ALA A 55 -17.36 -19.40 -9.40
CA ALA A 55 -18.72 -19.87 -9.60
C ALA A 55 -18.80 -21.40 -9.46
N PHE A 56 -17.81 -22.13 -10.01
CA PHE A 56 -17.72 -23.57 -9.90
C PHE A 56 -17.42 -24.01 -8.47
N GLY A 57 -16.55 -23.29 -7.77
CA GLY A 57 -16.21 -23.55 -6.37
C GLY A 57 -17.40 -23.33 -5.43
N ARG A 58 -18.21 -22.31 -5.69
CA ARG A 58 -19.45 -22.05 -4.94
C ARG A 58 -20.48 -23.16 -5.13
N LEU A 59 -20.60 -23.64 -6.36
CA LEU A 59 -21.47 -24.75 -6.70
C LEU A 59 -21.04 -26.06 -6.03
N LEU A 60 -19.75 -26.26 -5.81
CA LEU A 60 -19.20 -27.46 -5.20
C LEU A 60 -19.02 -27.35 -3.68
N GLY A 61 -19.43 -26.22 -3.09
CA GLY A 61 -19.30 -25.99 -1.65
C GLY A 61 -17.89 -25.89 -1.13
N LYS A 62 -16.91 -25.70 -2.01
CA LYS A 62 -15.52 -25.46 -1.61
C LYS A 62 -15.32 -24.00 -1.27
N LYS A 63 -14.70 -23.71 -0.12
CA LYS A 63 -14.23 -22.36 0.18
C LYS A 63 -13.29 -21.91 -0.91
N GLU A 64 -13.48 -20.68 -1.40
CA GLU A 64 -12.62 -20.12 -2.41
C GLU A 64 -11.16 -20.27 -1.99
N PRO A 65 -10.30 -20.77 -2.88
CA PRO A 65 -8.90 -20.79 -2.57
C PRO A 65 -8.41 -19.37 -2.40
N THR A 66 -7.39 -19.22 -1.56
CA THR A 66 -6.70 -17.96 -1.26
C THR A 66 -6.12 -17.24 -2.48
N ALA A 67 -6.54 -17.61 -3.70
CA ALA A 67 -6.08 -17.03 -4.95
C ALA A 67 -6.36 -15.53 -5.08
N ASN A 68 -7.34 -15.00 -4.32
CA ASN A 68 -7.67 -13.58 -4.30
C ASN A 68 -7.06 -12.83 -3.11
N ALA A 69 -6.28 -13.51 -2.26
CA ALA A 69 -5.59 -12.83 -1.18
C ALA A 69 -4.52 -11.91 -1.78
N PRO A 70 -4.46 -10.64 -1.34
CA PRO A 70 -3.43 -9.76 -1.83
C PRO A 70 -2.06 -10.25 -1.37
N VAL A 71 -1.04 -9.93 -2.17
CA VAL A 71 0.33 -9.99 -1.69
C VAL A 71 0.43 -9.01 -0.52
N ARG A 72 1.07 -9.42 0.57
CA ARG A 72 1.21 -8.56 1.74
C ARG A 72 2.03 -7.33 1.38
N GLY A 73 1.47 -6.16 1.65
CA GLY A 73 2.08 -4.88 1.31
C GLY A 73 2.98 -4.32 2.41
N LEU A 74 3.27 -3.04 2.30
CA LEU A 74 4.16 -2.34 3.23
C LEU A 74 3.63 -0.94 3.50
N TYR A 75 3.55 -0.58 4.77
CA TYR A 75 3.23 0.76 5.23
C TYR A 75 4.50 1.33 5.88
N MET A 76 5.12 2.27 5.19
CA MET A 76 6.37 2.91 5.63
C MET A 76 6.04 4.25 6.26
N TRP A 77 6.46 4.44 7.50
CA TRP A 77 6.18 5.69 8.17
C TRP A 77 7.43 6.29 8.80
N GLY A 78 7.39 7.58 8.98
CA GLY A 78 8.49 8.32 9.57
C GLY A 78 8.30 9.80 9.35
N GLY A 79 9.08 10.60 10.02
CA GLY A 79 9.03 12.05 9.91
C GLY A 79 9.59 12.56 8.59
N VAL A 80 10.07 13.76 8.61
CA VAL A 80 10.55 14.45 7.42
C VAL A 80 11.78 13.74 6.85
N GLY A 81 11.72 13.39 5.56
CA GLY A 81 12.87 12.81 4.88
C GLY A 81 12.53 12.39 3.47
N ARG A 82 13.51 12.47 2.59
CA ARG A 82 13.37 12.08 1.18
C ARG A 82 13.39 10.57 0.98
N GLY A 83 13.76 9.82 2.04
CA GLY A 83 13.93 8.37 1.97
C GLY A 83 12.66 7.63 1.58
N LYS A 84 11.51 8.04 2.15
CA LYS A 84 10.23 7.38 1.82
C LYS A 84 9.85 7.57 0.36
N THR A 85 10.00 8.79 -0.15
CA THR A 85 9.69 9.11 -1.55
C THR A 85 10.60 8.33 -2.48
N TRP A 86 11.89 8.27 -2.18
CA TRP A 86 12.85 7.51 -2.98
C TRP A 86 12.52 6.01 -2.98
N LEU A 87 12.19 5.45 -1.83
CA LEU A 87 11.80 4.04 -1.72
C LEU A 87 10.55 3.75 -2.57
N MET A 88 9.57 4.66 -2.51
CA MET A 88 8.36 4.51 -3.32
C MET A 88 8.65 4.62 -4.81
N ASP A 89 9.48 5.61 -5.22
CA ASP A 89 9.88 5.76 -6.62
C ASP A 89 10.54 4.49 -7.14
N MET A 90 11.48 3.97 -6.37
CA MET A 90 12.22 2.76 -6.73
C MET A 90 11.28 1.57 -6.90
N PHE A 91 10.39 1.35 -5.94
CA PHE A 91 9.45 0.24 -5.99
C PHE A 91 8.52 0.35 -7.19
N TYR A 92 7.91 1.52 -7.37
CA TYR A 92 6.96 1.73 -8.45
C TYR A 92 7.62 1.57 -9.82
N GLN A 93 8.82 2.10 -10.00
CA GLN A 93 9.57 1.95 -11.25
C GLN A 93 9.97 0.52 -11.53
N SER A 94 10.18 -0.29 -10.48
CA SER A 94 10.53 -1.71 -10.65
C SER A 94 9.38 -2.54 -11.18
N LEU A 95 8.14 -2.16 -10.87
CA LEU A 95 6.97 -2.93 -11.27
C LEU A 95 6.76 -2.88 -12.78
N PRO A 96 6.69 -4.04 -13.45
CA PRO A 96 6.43 -4.08 -14.90
C PRO A 96 4.94 -3.84 -15.19
N GLY A 97 4.67 -3.45 -16.44
CA GLY A 97 3.31 -3.34 -16.92
C GLY A 97 2.60 -2.08 -16.47
N THR A 98 1.29 -2.07 -16.70
CA THR A 98 0.44 -0.90 -16.48
C THR A 98 -0.54 -1.06 -15.32
N ARG A 99 -0.64 -2.26 -14.72
CA ARG A 99 -1.60 -2.53 -13.65
C ARG A 99 -1.04 -2.12 -12.29
N LYS A 100 -0.55 -0.91 -12.22
CA LYS A 100 0.00 -0.26 -11.02
C LYS A 100 -0.45 1.18 -11.02
N GLN A 101 -0.76 1.73 -9.86
CA GLN A 101 -1.12 3.13 -9.71
C GLN A 101 -0.40 3.72 -8.52
N ARG A 102 0.12 4.92 -8.70
CA ARG A 102 0.70 5.71 -7.64
C ARG A 102 -0.04 7.03 -7.55
N LEU A 103 -0.61 7.30 -6.39
CA LEU A 103 -1.42 8.48 -6.15
C LEU A 103 -1.07 9.06 -4.80
N HIS A 104 -1.05 10.37 -4.70
CA HIS A 104 -1.14 11.01 -3.40
C HIS A 104 -2.47 10.58 -2.75
N PHE A 105 -2.44 10.21 -1.47
CA PHE A 105 -3.64 9.68 -0.80
C PHE A 105 -4.83 10.65 -0.91
N HIS A 106 -4.57 11.94 -0.80
CA HIS A 106 -5.61 12.97 -0.94
C HIS A 106 -6.31 12.89 -2.31
N ARG A 107 -5.54 12.72 -3.39
CA ARG A 107 -6.10 12.58 -4.74
C ARG A 107 -6.90 11.31 -4.91
N PHE A 108 -6.44 10.23 -4.29
CA PHE A 108 -7.20 8.99 -4.29
C PHE A 108 -8.58 9.20 -3.65
N MET A 109 -8.65 9.87 -2.52
CA MET A 109 -9.92 10.14 -1.85
C MET A 109 -10.82 11.08 -2.66
N LEU A 110 -10.25 12.06 -3.35
CA LEU A 110 -11.04 12.91 -4.26
C LEU A 110 -11.71 12.07 -5.35
N ARG A 111 -10.98 11.15 -5.96
CA ARG A 111 -11.56 10.25 -6.96
C ARG A 111 -12.66 9.38 -6.36
N VAL A 112 -12.45 8.84 -5.16
CA VAL A 112 -13.47 8.04 -4.47
C VAL A 112 -14.74 8.84 -4.28
N HIS A 113 -14.63 10.09 -3.80
CA HIS A 113 -15.80 10.94 -3.60
C HIS A 113 -16.52 11.28 -4.90
N GLU A 114 -15.78 11.55 -5.96
CA GLU A 114 -16.36 11.81 -7.28
C GLU A 114 -17.15 10.58 -7.79
N GLU A 115 -16.58 9.39 -7.66
CA GLU A 115 -17.25 8.18 -8.09
C GLU A 115 -18.48 7.87 -7.23
N LEU A 116 -18.40 8.09 -5.91
CA LEU A 116 -19.55 7.90 -5.02
C LEU A 116 -20.69 8.86 -5.35
N THR A 117 -20.37 10.10 -5.71
CA THR A 117 -21.38 11.08 -6.14
C THR A 117 -22.10 10.58 -7.39
N ALA A 118 -21.38 10.03 -8.36
CA ALA A 118 -21.97 9.49 -9.57
C ALA A 118 -22.77 8.19 -9.31
N LEU A 119 -22.51 7.51 -8.20
CA LEU A 119 -23.15 6.24 -7.83
C LEU A 119 -24.28 6.41 -6.82
N GLN A 120 -24.77 7.63 -6.62
CA GLN A 120 -25.91 7.85 -5.71
C GLN A 120 -27.12 7.03 -6.17
N GLY A 121 -27.74 6.34 -5.22
CA GLY A 121 -28.85 5.47 -5.49
C GLY A 121 -28.48 4.01 -5.79
N GLU A 122 -27.21 3.73 -6.00
CA GLU A 122 -26.74 2.36 -6.17
C GLU A 122 -26.60 1.64 -4.84
N THR A 123 -26.82 0.33 -4.85
CA THR A 123 -26.60 -0.53 -3.70
C THR A 123 -25.09 -0.81 -3.59
N ASP A 124 -24.54 -0.70 -2.37
CA ASP A 124 -23.13 -0.97 -2.08
C ASP A 124 -22.14 -0.23 -3.01
N PRO A 125 -22.20 1.12 -3.04
CA PRO A 125 -21.36 1.87 -3.97
C PRO A 125 -19.86 1.69 -3.75
N LEU A 126 -19.40 1.42 -2.52
CA LEU A 126 -17.98 1.17 -2.25
C LEU A 126 -17.49 -0.10 -2.94
N GLU A 127 -18.33 -1.12 -3.05
CA GLU A 127 -17.98 -2.34 -3.79
C GLU A 127 -17.79 -2.03 -5.27
N ILE A 128 -18.63 -1.17 -5.84
CA ILE A 128 -18.50 -0.74 -7.24
C ILE A 128 -17.20 0.06 -7.45
N VAL A 129 -16.89 0.96 -6.52
CA VAL A 129 -15.64 1.73 -6.58
C VAL A 129 -14.44 0.79 -6.53
N ALA A 130 -14.45 -0.18 -5.62
CA ALA A 130 -13.38 -1.16 -5.51
C ALA A 130 -13.23 -2.00 -6.78
N ASP A 131 -14.33 -2.39 -7.41
CA ASP A 131 -14.31 -3.11 -8.70
C ASP A 131 -13.62 -2.28 -9.78
N ARG A 132 -13.91 -0.98 -9.82
CA ARG A 132 -13.30 -0.08 -10.80
C ARG A 132 -11.79 0.05 -10.61
N PHE A 133 -11.34 0.14 -9.35
CA PHE A 133 -9.90 0.14 -9.08
C PHE A 133 -9.26 -1.18 -9.48
N LYS A 134 -9.90 -2.30 -9.15
CA LYS A 134 -9.37 -3.62 -9.52
C LYS A 134 -9.29 -3.81 -11.04
N ALA A 135 -10.23 -3.24 -11.79
CA ALA A 135 -10.20 -3.30 -13.25
C ALA A 135 -8.94 -2.61 -13.81
N GLU A 136 -8.40 -1.63 -13.11
CA GLU A 136 -7.26 -0.83 -13.56
C GLU A 136 -5.93 -1.29 -12.95
N THR A 137 -5.93 -1.85 -11.74
CA THR A 137 -4.68 -2.05 -11.01
C THR A 137 -4.72 -3.27 -10.10
N ASP A 138 -3.55 -3.83 -9.87
CA ASP A 138 -3.32 -4.87 -8.86
C ASP A 138 -2.54 -4.32 -7.66
N VAL A 139 -1.91 -3.16 -7.81
CA VAL A 139 -1.08 -2.53 -6.77
C VAL A 139 -1.42 -1.05 -6.68
N LEU A 140 -1.77 -0.61 -5.48
CA LEU A 140 -1.95 0.81 -5.16
C LEU A 140 -0.78 1.29 -4.32
N CYS A 141 -0.16 2.36 -4.77
CA CYS A 141 0.90 3.04 -4.04
C CYS A 141 0.38 4.40 -3.59
N PHE A 142 0.27 4.61 -2.29
CA PHE A 142 -0.22 5.88 -1.73
C PHE A 142 0.93 6.66 -1.15
N ASP A 143 1.11 7.88 -1.64
CA ASP A 143 2.01 8.84 -1.00
C ASP A 143 1.25 9.63 0.05
N GLU A 144 1.89 9.85 1.19
CA GLU A 144 1.39 10.68 2.28
C GLU A 144 0.00 10.27 2.77
N PHE A 145 -0.10 9.01 3.21
CA PHE A 145 -1.32 8.50 3.81
C PHE A 145 -1.62 9.25 5.10
N PHE A 146 -2.70 10.00 5.10
CA PHE A 146 -3.10 10.81 6.26
C PHE A 146 -4.60 11.03 6.24
N VAL A 147 -5.25 10.87 7.39
CA VAL A 147 -6.70 10.98 7.51
C VAL A 147 -7.02 12.05 8.56
N SER A 148 -7.68 13.12 8.14
CA SER A 148 -8.12 14.20 9.02
C SER A 148 -9.60 14.52 8.87
N ASP A 149 -10.20 14.15 7.76
CA ASP A 149 -11.58 14.47 7.41
C ASP A 149 -12.51 13.33 7.84
N ILE A 150 -13.62 13.69 8.49
CA ILE A 150 -14.58 12.69 8.98
C ILE A 150 -15.23 11.92 7.83
N THR A 151 -15.48 12.55 6.69
CA THR A 151 -16.08 11.87 5.55
C THR A 151 -15.15 10.78 5.03
N ASP A 152 -13.87 11.08 4.88
CA ASP A 152 -12.86 10.09 4.51
C ASP A 152 -12.78 8.96 5.55
N ALA A 153 -12.73 9.34 6.83
CA ALA A 153 -12.59 8.38 7.91
C ALA A 153 -13.73 7.36 7.93
N MET A 154 -14.95 7.83 7.69
CA MET A 154 -16.12 6.95 7.72
C MET A 154 -16.19 6.00 6.53
N LEU A 155 -15.56 6.35 5.41
CA LEU A 155 -15.54 5.52 4.20
C LEU A 155 -14.41 4.49 4.21
N LEU A 156 -13.29 4.80 4.86
CA LEU A 156 -12.05 4.06 4.67
C LEU A 156 -12.10 2.63 5.17
N GLY A 157 -12.82 2.35 6.25
CA GLY A 157 -12.94 0.96 6.74
C GLY A 157 -13.52 0.03 5.69
N GLY A 158 -14.67 0.41 5.14
CA GLY A 158 -15.34 -0.39 4.10
C GLY A 158 -14.56 -0.42 2.79
N LEU A 159 -14.00 0.72 2.39
CA LEU A 159 -13.23 0.82 1.15
C LEU A 159 -11.97 -0.04 1.18
N MET A 160 -11.18 0.05 2.25
CA MET A 160 -9.95 -0.73 2.36
C MET A 160 -10.25 -2.22 2.38
N LYS A 161 -11.28 -2.63 3.10
CA LYS A 161 -11.72 -4.02 3.13
C LYS A 161 -12.10 -4.51 1.74
N ALA A 162 -12.86 -3.71 0.99
CA ALA A 162 -13.29 -4.05 -0.36
C ALA A 162 -12.11 -4.17 -1.33
N LEU A 163 -11.14 -3.26 -1.24
CA LEU A 163 -9.95 -3.29 -2.08
C LEU A 163 -9.10 -4.55 -1.79
N PHE A 164 -8.87 -4.85 -0.51
CA PHE A 164 -8.08 -6.02 -0.13
C PHE A 164 -8.78 -7.32 -0.49
N ALA A 165 -10.11 -7.37 -0.37
CA ALA A 165 -10.88 -8.55 -0.75
C ALA A 165 -10.74 -8.89 -2.23
N ARG A 166 -10.41 -7.90 -3.07
CA ARG A 166 -10.19 -8.09 -4.50
C ARG A 166 -8.73 -8.37 -4.85
N GLY A 167 -7.88 -8.55 -3.84
CA GLY A 167 -6.48 -8.90 -4.06
C GLY A 167 -5.58 -7.73 -4.41
N ILE A 168 -6.01 -6.50 -4.15
CA ILE A 168 -5.17 -5.32 -4.39
C ILE A 168 -4.12 -5.22 -3.28
N THR A 169 -2.87 -5.09 -3.68
CA THR A 169 -1.75 -4.88 -2.76
C THR A 169 -1.56 -3.40 -2.50
N LEU A 170 -1.34 -3.04 -1.25
CA LEU A 170 -1.11 -1.65 -0.84
C LEU A 170 0.34 -1.45 -0.40
N VAL A 171 0.98 -0.44 -0.97
CA VAL A 171 2.25 0.09 -0.48
C VAL A 171 2.05 1.58 -0.21
N ALA A 172 2.29 2.01 1.01
CA ALA A 172 1.97 3.38 1.42
C ALA A 172 3.13 4.01 2.17
N THR A 173 3.22 5.33 2.07
CA THR A 173 4.07 6.14 2.93
C THR A 173 3.22 7.05 3.79
N SER A 174 3.69 7.34 5.00
CA SER A 174 3.01 8.23 5.95
C SER A 174 4.03 8.86 6.88
N ASN A 175 3.62 9.93 7.55
CA ASN A 175 4.44 10.54 8.60
C ASN A 175 4.23 9.88 9.96
N ILE A 176 3.13 9.13 10.12
CA ILE A 176 2.72 8.55 11.40
C ILE A 176 2.36 7.08 11.24
N PRO A 177 2.47 6.27 12.31
CA PRO A 177 2.04 4.87 12.25
C PRO A 177 0.52 4.76 12.11
N PRO A 178 0.02 3.59 11.67
CA PRO A 178 -1.42 3.41 11.50
C PRO A 178 -2.25 3.69 12.76
N ASP A 179 -1.74 3.34 13.93
CA ASP A 179 -2.46 3.54 15.19
C ASP A 179 -2.70 5.01 15.52
N GLU A 180 -1.94 5.92 14.94
CA GLU A 180 -2.10 7.35 15.15
C GLU A 180 -2.95 8.04 14.07
N LEU A 181 -3.34 7.30 13.04
CA LEU A 181 -4.21 7.85 11.99
C LEU A 181 -5.55 8.29 12.60
N TYR A 182 -6.02 9.44 12.19
CA TYR A 182 -7.29 10.02 12.63
C TYR A 182 -7.38 10.13 14.16
N ARG A 183 -6.25 10.33 14.81
CA ARG A 183 -6.17 10.51 16.27
C ARG A 183 -7.04 11.68 16.70
N ASN A 184 -7.83 11.48 17.75
CA ASN A 184 -8.77 12.47 18.28
C ASN A 184 -9.89 12.87 17.32
N GLY A 185 -10.07 12.15 16.23
CA GLY A 185 -11.14 12.41 15.27
C GLY A 185 -12.51 11.97 15.79
N LEU A 186 -13.54 12.64 15.29
CA LEU A 186 -14.93 12.32 15.65
C LEU A 186 -15.27 10.92 15.18
N GLN A 187 -15.92 10.13 16.04
CA GLN A 187 -16.34 8.77 15.77
C GLN A 187 -15.19 7.86 15.33
N ARG A 188 -14.04 8.02 15.97
CA ARG A 188 -12.84 7.27 15.63
C ARG A 188 -13.06 5.75 15.70
N ALA A 189 -13.95 5.26 16.54
CA ALA A 189 -14.27 3.83 16.61
C ALA A 189 -14.71 3.28 15.26
N ARG A 190 -15.38 4.08 14.44
CA ARG A 190 -15.82 3.68 13.10
C ARG A 190 -14.69 3.69 12.06
N PHE A 191 -13.59 4.35 12.38
CA PHE A 191 -12.39 4.35 11.56
C PHE A 191 -11.45 3.19 11.88
N LEU A 192 -11.50 2.63 13.08
CA LEU A 192 -10.59 1.55 13.50
C LEU A 192 -10.56 0.37 12.54
N PRO A 193 -11.66 -0.04 11.87
CA PRO A 193 -11.59 -1.10 10.88
C PRO A 193 -10.60 -0.81 9.73
N ALA A 194 -10.39 0.45 9.37
CA ALA A 194 -9.39 0.82 8.36
C ALA A 194 -7.98 0.53 8.86
N ILE A 195 -7.69 0.89 10.11
CA ILE A 195 -6.39 0.59 10.73
C ILE A 195 -6.17 -0.92 10.78
N ASP A 196 -7.18 -1.67 11.21
CA ASP A 196 -7.09 -3.13 11.31
C ASP A 196 -6.84 -3.76 9.95
N ALA A 197 -7.51 -3.29 8.89
CA ALA A 197 -7.31 -3.79 7.54
C ALA A 197 -5.88 -3.52 7.06
N ILE A 198 -5.34 -2.34 7.31
CA ILE A 198 -3.96 -2.01 6.95
C ILE A 198 -2.99 -2.94 7.66
N LYS A 199 -3.16 -3.14 8.96
CA LYS A 199 -2.28 -4.03 9.75
C LYS A 199 -2.39 -5.49 9.31
N GLN A 200 -3.57 -5.91 8.89
CA GLN A 200 -3.80 -7.28 8.43
C GLN A 200 -3.11 -7.55 7.10
N HIS A 201 -3.04 -6.56 6.22
CA HIS A 201 -2.59 -6.74 4.83
C HIS A 201 -1.27 -6.06 4.51
N CYS A 202 -0.65 -5.37 5.47
CA CYS A 202 0.63 -4.69 5.28
C CYS A 202 1.54 -4.93 6.48
N ASP A 203 2.83 -5.08 6.20
CA ASP A 203 3.84 -4.91 7.23
C ASP A 203 3.98 -3.43 7.56
N ILE A 204 4.24 -3.11 8.80
CA ILE A 204 4.38 -1.73 9.27
C ILE A 204 5.85 -1.49 9.62
N MET A 205 6.44 -0.46 9.03
CA MET A 205 7.86 -0.20 9.21
C MET A 205 8.14 1.28 9.43
N ASN A 206 8.85 1.58 10.52
CA ASN A 206 9.37 2.91 10.76
C ASN A 206 10.71 3.05 10.02
N VAL A 207 10.73 3.89 8.99
CA VAL A 207 11.93 4.05 8.16
C VAL A 207 12.87 5.15 8.66
N ASP A 208 12.48 5.88 9.71
CA ASP A 208 13.31 6.92 10.33
C ASP A 208 14.17 6.41 11.48
N ALA A 209 13.93 5.19 11.97
CA ALA A 209 14.57 4.69 13.18
C ALA A 209 16.10 4.79 13.13
N GLY A 210 16.71 4.50 11.98
CA GLY A 210 18.15 4.59 11.80
C GLY A 210 18.67 6.02 11.76
N VAL A 211 17.93 6.90 11.13
CA VAL A 211 18.31 8.32 11.00
C VAL A 211 18.23 9.02 12.34
N ASP A 212 17.13 8.82 13.08
CA ASP A 212 16.96 9.40 14.43
C ASP A 212 18.06 8.95 15.37
N TYR A 213 18.44 7.68 15.32
CA TYR A 213 19.51 7.16 16.13
C TYR A 213 20.84 7.86 15.84
N ARG A 214 21.16 8.08 14.56
CA ARG A 214 22.38 8.81 14.15
C ARG A 214 22.38 10.24 14.64
N LEU A 215 21.24 10.94 14.50
CA LEU A 215 21.12 12.33 14.97
C LEU A 215 21.27 12.44 16.48
N ARG A 216 20.70 11.53 17.24
CA ARG A 216 20.83 11.48 18.69
C ARG A 216 22.29 11.23 19.11
N THR A 217 22.99 10.32 18.43
CA THR A 217 24.37 10.04 18.71
C THR A 217 25.26 11.26 18.44
N LEU A 218 25.05 11.95 17.32
CA LEU A 218 25.79 13.16 17.00
C LEU A 218 25.49 14.29 17.98
N THR A 219 24.25 14.45 18.39
CA THR A 219 23.85 15.46 19.35
C THR A 219 24.47 15.19 20.73
N GLN A 220 24.50 13.94 21.15
CA GLN A 220 25.11 13.54 22.40
C GLN A 220 26.64 13.71 22.39
N ALA A 221 27.26 13.52 21.25
CA ALA A 221 28.72 13.69 21.11
C ALA A 221 29.15 15.16 21.22
N HIS A 222 28.27 16.11 21.01
CA HIS A 222 28.55 17.54 21.11
C HIS A 222 28.16 18.15 22.47
N LEU A 223 27.63 17.38 23.36
CA LEU A 223 27.35 17.77 24.73
C LEU A 223 28.47 17.31 25.66
#